data_7be309f0aa03da56c09907398c8d27e5
#
_entry.id   7be309f0aa03da56c09907398c8d27e5
#
_cell.length_a   1.000
_cell.length_b   1.000
_cell.length_c   1.000
_cell.angle_alpha   90.00
_cell.angle_beta   90.00
_cell.angle_gamma   90.00
#
_symmetry.space_group_name_H-M   'P 1'
#
loop_
_entity.id
_entity.type
_entity.pdbx_description
1 polymer ?
#
loop_
_entity_poly.entity_id
_entity_poly.type
_entity_poly.pdbx_seq_one_letter_code
_entity_poly.pdbx_strand_id
1 'polypeptide(L)'
;LKDFCVIGYDNIDVLVKIGETLGNSKINIEGLSVSSLGESSVIHFLVDDELATLRALKEANIQVHSVTDVFVYHKDQKQVTGKPGSFGGICKTLQENNLKIQFGYPAENNRFVFGVDSIEKAKELLQ
;
A
#
# COMPACT_ATOMS: atom_id res chain seq x y z
N LEU A 1 -4.08 -0.49 9.30
CA LEU A 1 -4.10 -0.21 7.86
C LEU A 1 -3.90 -1.48 7.05
N LYS A 2 -4.61 -1.58 5.95
CA LYS A 2 -4.54 -2.72 5.05
C LYS A 2 -4.29 -2.25 3.63
N ASP A 3 -3.43 -2.98 2.94
CA ASP A 3 -3.23 -2.80 1.51
C ASP A 3 -4.18 -3.73 0.75
N PHE A 4 -4.89 -3.18 -0.22
CA PHE A 4 -5.70 -3.95 -1.16
C PHE A 4 -5.02 -3.91 -2.51
N CYS A 5 -4.86 -5.07 -3.13
CA CYS A 5 -4.31 -5.17 -4.48
C CYS A 5 -5.39 -5.61 -5.45
N VAL A 6 -5.54 -4.85 -6.54
CA VAL A 6 -6.45 -5.16 -7.64
C VAL A 6 -5.63 -5.20 -8.92
N ILE A 7 -5.85 -6.22 -9.73
CA ILE A 7 -5.20 -6.35 -11.03
C ILE A 7 -6.25 -6.10 -12.11
N GLY A 8 -5.97 -5.19 -13.02
CA GLY A 8 -6.88 -4.82 -14.11
C GLY A 8 -6.18 -4.78 -15.45
N TYR A 9 -6.99 -4.72 -16.53
CA TYR A 9 -6.46 -4.60 -17.88
C TYR A 9 -6.57 -3.17 -18.42
N ASP A 10 -7.58 -2.42 -17.98
CA ASP A 10 -7.74 -1.00 -18.28
C ASP A 10 -7.64 -0.25 -16.95
N ASN A 11 -6.48 0.36 -16.69
CA ASN A 11 -6.21 0.97 -15.40
C ASN A 11 -7.09 2.20 -15.11
N ILE A 12 -7.42 2.99 -16.13
CA ILE A 12 -8.26 4.18 -15.95
C ILE A 12 -9.68 3.78 -15.54
N ASP A 13 -10.26 2.81 -16.24
CA ASP A 13 -11.61 2.34 -15.91
C ASP A 13 -11.66 1.77 -14.49
N VAL A 14 -10.71 0.92 -14.15
CA VAL A 14 -10.64 0.30 -12.83
C VAL A 14 -10.41 1.34 -11.74
N LEU A 15 -9.54 2.33 -11.99
CA LEU A 15 -9.26 3.40 -11.04
C LEU A 15 -10.50 4.26 -10.78
N VAL A 16 -11.23 4.64 -11.81
CA VAL A 16 -12.49 5.37 -11.66
C VAL A 16 -13.46 4.57 -10.80
N LYS A 17 -13.59 3.29 -11.11
CA LYS A 17 -14.50 2.40 -10.41
C LYS A 17 -14.15 2.25 -8.92
N ILE A 18 -12.87 2.05 -8.63
CA ILE A 18 -12.39 1.97 -7.23
C ILE A 18 -12.66 3.29 -6.51
N GLY A 19 -12.28 4.41 -7.12
CA GLY A 19 -12.42 5.73 -6.50
C GLY A 19 -13.88 6.08 -6.20
N GLU A 20 -14.76 5.86 -7.15
CA GLU A 20 -16.19 6.12 -6.96
C GLU A 20 -16.81 5.18 -5.94
N THR A 21 -16.46 3.89 -5.99
CA THR A 21 -16.99 2.88 -5.06
C THR A 21 -16.61 3.21 -3.61
N LEU A 22 -15.34 3.51 -3.37
CA LEU A 22 -14.87 3.83 -2.03
C LEU A 22 -15.38 5.19 -1.58
N GLY A 23 -15.42 6.17 -2.49
CA GLY A 23 -15.96 7.50 -2.19
C GLY A 23 -17.43 7.45 -1.78
N ASN A 24 -18.24 6.67 -2.50
CA ASN A 24 -19.66 6.51 -2.18
C ASN A 24 -19.88 5.83 -0.82
N SER A 25 -18.94 5.00 -0.40
CA SER A 25 -18.97 4.34 0.91
C SER A 25 -18.26 5.14 2.00
N LYS A 26 -17.80 6.35 1.69
CA LYS A 26 -17.07 7.24 2.60
C LYS A 26 -15.80 6.60 3.16
N ILE A 27 -15.12 5.82 2.35
CA ILE A 27 -13.85 5.20 2.69
C ILE A 27 -12.73 6.03 2.08
N ASN A 28 -11.84 6.56 2.91
CA ASN A 28 -10.69 7.33 2.46
C ASN A 28 -9.59 6.41 1.95
N ILE A 29 -9.01 6.76 0.80
CA ILE A 29 -7.82 6.11 0.27
C ILE A 29 -6.61 6.84 0.86
N GLU A 30 -5.89 6.19 1.75
CA GLU A 30 -4.77 6.78 2.47
C GLU A 30 -3.44 6.62 1.76
N GLY A 31 -3.40 5.84 0.71
CA GLY A 31 -2.23 5.64 -0.13
C GLY A 31 -2.61 4.90 -1.39
N LEU A 32 -1.86 5.12 -2.46
CA LEU A 32 -2.19 4.55 -3.76
C LEU A 32 -0.93 4.36 -4.58
N SER A 33 -0.84 3.23 -5.24
CA SER A 33 0.22 2.93 -6.21
C SER A 33 -0.41 2.27 -7.43
N VAL A 34 -0.05 2.75 -8.61
CA VAL A 34 -0.53 2.20 -9.88
C VAL A 34 0.66 1.93 -10.77
N SER A 35 0.77 0.71 -11.28
CA SER A 35 1.81 0.35 -12.24
C SER A 35 1.21 -0.48 -13.36
N SER A 36 1.59 -0.16 -14.58
CA SER A 36 1.21 -0.96 -15.76
C SER A 36 2.41 -1.76 -16.25
N LEU A 37 2.15 -3.02 -16.59
CA LEU A 37 3.14 -3.90 -17.16
C LEU A 37 2.45 -4.65 -18.31
N GLY A 38 2.81 -4.30 -19.55
CA GLY A 38 2.09 -4.80 -20.72
C GLY A 38 0.64 -4.35 -20.68
N GLU A 39 -0.27 -5.29 -20.81
CA GLU A 39 -1.72 -5.02 -20.79
C GLU A 39 -2.31 -5.04 -19.39
N SER A 40 -1.52 -5.48 -18.39
CA SER A 40 -1.98 -5.58 -17.01
C SER A 40 -1.60 -4.36 -16.21
N SER A 41 -2.45 -4.01 -15.25
CA SER A 41 -2.16 -2.97 -14.26
C SER A 41 -2.27 -3.56 -12.87
N VAL A 42 -1.32 -3.20 -12.01
CA VAL A 42 -1.31 -3.58 -10.60
C VAL A 42 -1.61 -2.34 -9.79
N ILE A 43 -2.70 -2.39 -9.04
CA ILE A 43 -3.18 -1.26 -8.26
C ILE A 43 -3.15 -1.65 -6.79
N HIS A 44 -2.41 -0.88 -5.99
CA HIS A 44 -2.40 -1.01 -4.53
C HIS A 44 -3.05 0.22 -3.93
N PHE A 45 -3.91 0.02 -2.94
CA PHE A 45 -4.45 1.15 -2.19
C PHE A 45 -4.59 0.80 -0.72
N LEU A 46 -4.43 1.82 0.11
CA LEU A 46 -4.34 1.69 1.56
C LEU A 46 -5.61 2.24 2.19
N VAL A 47 -6.23 1.46 3.07
CA VAL A 47 -7.44 1.84 3.80
C VAL A 47 -7.35 1.37 5.25
N ASP A 48 -8.16 1.97 6.13
CA ASP A 48 -8.18 1.58 7.54
C ASP A 48 -9.35 0.65 7.90
N ASP A 49 -10.39 0.57 7.06
CA ASP A 49 -11.56 -0.27 7.32
C ASP A 49 -11.62 -1.42 6.31
N GLU A 50 -11.05 -2.54 6.69
CA GLU A 50 -10.98 -3.72 5.81
C GLU A 50 -12.37 -4.25 5.46
N LEU A 51 -13.24 -4.42 6.44
CA LEU A 51 -14.55 -5.04 6.21
C LEU A 51 -15.46 -4.18 5.35
N ALA A 52 -15.49 -2.87 5.60
CA ALA A 52 -16.27 -1.95 4.79
C ALA A 52 -15.76 -1.91 3.35
N THR A 53 -14.43 -1.93 3.19
CA THR A 53 -13.80 -1.93 1.87
C THR A 53 -14.13 -3.22 1.11
N LEU A 54 -13.99 -4.38 1.73
CA LEU A 54 -14.33 -5.65 1.10
C LEU A 54 -15.78 -5.68 0.64
N ARG A 55 -16.70 -5.19 1.49
CA ARG A 55 -18.12 -5.15 1.16
C ARG A 55 -18.40 -4.23 -0.03
N ALA A 56 -17.84 -3.03 -0.02
CA ALA A 56 -18.03 -2.06 -1.10
C ALA A 56 -17.53 -2.59 -2.43
N LEU A 57 -16.32 -3.18 -2.45
CA LEU A 57 -15.73 -3.71 -3.67
C LEU A 57 -16.52 -4.91 -4.19
N LYS A 58 -16.99 -5.79 -3.31
CA LYS A 58 -17.79 -6.94 -3.70
C LYS A 58 -19.11 -6.51 -4.35
N GLU A 59 -19.78 -5.53 -3.76
CA GLU A 59 -21.04 -4.99 -4.31
C GLU A 59 -20.83 -4.35 -5.68
N ALA A 60 -19.68 -3.78 -5.93
CA ALA A 60 -19.33 -3.18 -7.21
C ALA A 60 -18.73 -4.18 -8.22
N ASN A 61 -18.67 -5.46 -7.87
CA ASN A 61 -18.07 -6.52 -8.69
C ASN A 61 -16.59 -6.26 -9.03
N ILE A 62 -15.86 -5.66 -8.10
CA ILE A 62 -14.41 -5.49 -8.24
C ILE A 62 -13.73 -6.65 -7.52
N GLN A 63 -12.98 -7.44 -8.28
CA GLN A 63 -12.28 -8.59 -7.74
C GLN A 63 -10.99 -8.14 -7.05
N VAL A 64 -10.83 -8.52 -5.78
CA VAL A 64 -9.63 -8.23 -5.01
C VAL A 64 -8.64 -9.37 -5.21
N HIS A 65 -7.41 -9.02 -5.59
CA HIS A 65 -6.34 -10.00 -5.72
C HIS A 65 -5.78 -10.41 -4.35
N SER A 66 -5.54 -9.45 -3.48
CA SER A 66 -4.99 -9.72 -2.14
C SER A 66 -5.28 -8.58 -1.18
N VAL A 67 -5.34 -8.92 0.11
CA VAL A 67 -5.42 -7.97 1.22
C VAL A 67 -4.25 -8.27 2.15
N THR A 68 -3.43 -7.28 2.45
CA THR A 68 -2.16 -7.49 3.15
C THR A 68 -1.99 -6.48 4.27
N ASP A 69 -1.54 -6.95 5.43
CA ASP A 69 -1.08 -6.05 6.48
C ASP A 69 0.18 -5.33 6.03
N VAL A 70 0.33 -4.08 6.44
CA VAL A 70 1.50 -3.29 6.05
C VAL A 70 2.26 -2.81 7.28
N PHE A 71 3.57 -2.66 7.09
CA PHE A 71 4.41 -1.92 8.03
C PHE A 71 4.38 -0.45 7.65
N VAL A 72 4.05 0.43 8.62
CA VAL A 72 3.96 1.87 8.40
C VAL A 72 5.20 2.54 8.96
N TYR A 73 5.91 3.28 8.10
CA TYR A 73 7.11 4.02 8.48
C TYR A 73 6.79 5.52 8.47
N HIS A 74 6.87 6.15 9.64
CA HIS A 74 6.57 7.57 9.82
C HIS A 74 7.84 8.38 9.60
N LYS A 75 7.97 8.98 8.42
CA LYS A 75 9.21 9.68 8.03
C LYS A 75 9.52 10.88 8.92
N ASP A 76 8.50 11.61 9.36
CA ASP A 76 8.71 12.77 10.23
C ASP A 76 9.23 12.35 11.61
N GLN A 77 8.67 11.29 12.18
CA GLN A 77 9.11 10.78 13.47
C GLN A 77 10.55 10.27 13.42
N LYS A 78 11.00 9.81 12.28
CA LYS A 78 12.36 9.33 12.05
C LYS A 78 13.30 10.41 11.52
N GLN A 79 12.79 11.62 11.30
CA GLN A 79 13.56 12.78 10.82
C GLN A 79 14.33 12.48 9.53
N VAL A 80 13.73 11.69 8.63
CA VAL A 80 14.35 11.33 7.35
C VAL A 80 13.71 12.01 6.16
N THR A 81 12.69 12.86 6.38
CA THR A 81 12.01 13.56 5.30
C THR A 81 13.01 14.44 4.55
N GLY A 82 13.06 14.24 3.24
CA GLY A 82 13.95 15.00 2.37
C GLY A 82 15.43 14.65 2.49
N LYS A 83 15.77 13.59 3.18
CA LYS A 83 17.18 13.16 3.32
C LYS A 83 17.54 12.17 2.22
N PRO A 84 18.43 12.56 1.28
CA PRO A 84 18.92 11.63 0.27
C PRO A 84 19.58 10.40 0.92
N GLY A 85 19.28 9.22 0.35
CA GLY A 85 19.84 7.97 0.84
C GLY A 85 19.08 7.30 1.97
N SER A 86 18.08 7.95 2.58
CA SER A 86 17.35 7.38 3.70
C SER A 86 16.59 6.10 3.30
N PHE A 87 15.99 6.08 2.13
CA PHE A 87 15.29 4.90 1.63
C PHE A 87 16.27 3.71 1.44
N GLY A 88 17.43 3.98 0.86
CA GLY A 88 18.46 2.95 0.71
C GLY A 88 18.92 2.38 2.04
N GLY A 89 19.02 3.22 3.06
CA GLY A 89 19.36 2.79 4.41
C GLY A 89 18.31 1.84 4.99
N ILE A 90 17.04 2.16 4.81
CA ILE A 90 15.94 1.29 5.25
C ILE A 90 16.03 -0.07 4.56
N CYS A 91 16.19 -0.06 3.24
CA CYS A 91 16.28 -1.30 2.47
C CYS A 91 17.48 -2.15 2.86
N LYS A 92 18.62 -1.51 3.15
CA LYS A 92 19.83 -2.21 3.60
C LYS A 92 19.59 -2.91 4.92
N THR A 93 18.93 -2.23 5.87
CA THR A 93 18.58 -2.82 7.16
C THR A 93 17.69 -4.06 6.97
N LEU A 94 16.70 -3.98 6.11
CA LEU A 94 15.83 -5.11 5.81
C LEU A 94 16.59 -6.25 5.16
N GLN A 95 17.46 -5.93 4.21
CA GLN A 95 18.27 -6.93 3.51
C GLN A 95 19.19 -7.67 4.47
N GLU A 96 19.88 -6.96 5.34
CA GLU A 96 20.82 -7.54 6.30
C GLU A 96 20.12 -8.49 7.30
N ASN A 97 18.82 -8.33 7.47
CA ASN A 97 18.02 -9.15 8.37
C ASN A 97 17.09 -10.11 7.61
N ASN A 98 17.35 -10.34 6.33
CA ASN A 98 16.66 -11.31 5.48
C ASN A 98 15.15 -11.03 5.35
N LEU A 99 14.75 -9.76 5.42
CA LEU A 99 13.39 -9.35 5.13
C LEU A 99 13.26 -8.92 3.68
N LYS A 100 12.18 -9.34 3.05
CA LYS A 100 11.89 -8.98 1.66
C LYS A 100 10.74 -7.98 1.60
N ILE A 101 10.86 -7.04 0.68
CA ILE A 101 9.81 -6.10 0.36
C ILE A 101 9.01 -6.67 -0.81
N GLN A 102 7.72 -6.85 -0.62
CA GLN A 102 6.81 -7.30 -1.67
C GLN A 102 6.27 -6.12 -2.46
N PHE A 103 6.02 -5.01 -1.78
CA PHE A 103 5.62 -3.74 -2.38
C PHE A 103 5.90 -2.61 -1.39
N GLY A 104 5.93 -1.39 -1.89
CA GLY A 104 6.07 -0.22 -1.04
C GLY A 104 5.66 1.03 -1.80
N TYR A 105 5.06 1.99 -1.09
CA TYR A 105 4.63 3.25 -1.68
C TYR A 105 4.42 4.31 -0.61
N PRO A 106 4.51 5.61 -0.99
CA PRO A 106 4.21 6.69 -0.06
C PRO A 106 2.71 6.77 0.21
N ALA A 107 2.36 7.22 1.40
CA ALA A 107 0.99 7.39 1.84
C ALA A 107 0.80 8.77 2.45
N GLU A 108 -0.44 9.14 2.74
CA GLU A 108 -0.76 10.42 3.35
C GLU A 108 -0.04 10.60 4.69
N ASN A 109 0.08 11.86 5.12
CA ASN A 109 0.72 12.24 6.38
C ASN A 109 2.20 11.84 6.46
N ASN A 110 2.89 11.96 5.32
CA ASN A 110 4.33 11.73 5.22
C ASN A 110 4.77 10.35 5.73
N ARG A 111 3.95 9.35 5.44
CA ARG A 111 4.24 7.95 5.76
C ARG A 111 4.73 7.21 4.53
N PHE A 112 5.43 6.13 4.75
CA PHE A 112 5.74 5.15 3.73
C PHE A 112 5.24 3.79 4.21
N VAL A 113 4.61 3.01 3.33
CA VAL A 113 4.10 1.70 3.70
C VAL A 113 4.83 0.61 2.94
N PHE A 114 5.07 -0.50 3.63
CA PHE A 114 5.76 -1.66 3.08
C PHE A 114 4.93 -2.91 3.31
N GLY A 115 4.76 -3.71 2.27
CA GLY A 115 4.38 -5.10 2.42
C GLY A 115 5.66 -5.91 2.59
N VAL A 116 5.83 -6.50 3.77
CA VAL A 116 7.03 -7.28 4.10
C VAL A 116 6.61 -8.67 4.56
N ASP A 117 7.55 -9.62 4.51
CA ASP A 117 7.27 -10.99 4.92
C ASP A 117 7.15 -11.17 6.43
N SER A 118 7.58 -10.20 7.24
CA SER A 118 7.35 -10.18 8.68
C SER A 118 7.23 -8.76 9.20
N ILE A 119 6.00 -8.35 9.52
CA ILE A 119 5.73 -7.01 10.06
C ILE A 119 6.35 -6.85 11.45
N GLU A 120 6.28 -7.88 12.28
CA GLU A 120 6.85 -7.83 13.63
C GLU A 120 8.35 -7.59 13.59
N LYS A 121 9.05 -8.30 12.70
CA LYS A 121 10.49 -8.11 12.56
C LYS A 121 10.83 -6.74 12.01
N ALA A 122 10.05 -6.23 11.06
CA ALA A 122 10.23 -4.87 10.54
C ALA A 122 10.05 -3.82 11.65
N LYS A 123 9.07 -4.01 12.52
CA LYS A 123 8.87 -3.12 13.67
C LYS A 123 10.07 -3.11 14.60
N GLU A 124 10.63 -4.26 14.90
CA GLU A 124 11.81 -4.36 15.75
C GLU A 124 13.01 -3.62 15.17
N LEU A 125 13.19 -3.68 13.86
CA LEU A 125 14.34 -3.13 13.17
C LEU A 125 14.22 -1.65 12.86
N LEU A 126 13.01 -1.16 12.60
CA LEU A 126 12.78 0.17 12.02
C LEU A 126 11.98 1.11 12.91
N GLN A 127 11.46 0.66 14.01
CA GLN A 127 10.74 1.53 14.95
C GLN A 127 11.63 2.21 15.97
#